data_df670068fb912205607caf55b3201444
#
_entry.id   df670068fb912205607caf55b3201444
#
_cell.length_a   1.000
_cell.length_b   1.000
_cell.length_c   1.000
_cell.angle_alpha   90.00
_cell.angle_beta   90.00
_cell.angle_gamma   90.00
#
_symmetry.space_group_name_H-M   'P 1'
#
loop_
_entity.id
_entity.type
_entity.pdbx_description
1 polymer ?
#
loop_
_entity_poly.entity_id
_entity_poly.type
_entity_poly.pdbx_seq_one_letter_code
_entity_poly.pdbx_strand_id
1 'polypeptide(L)'
;MSDENAEPDSGPDIPPDRLSINPRSDFFDTEKLQRGIGIRFKGVQRHNVDEYCISEGWVRVQAGRTMDRHGQPLTIKLTGPVEAWFEDLGEDAPVAQKD
;
A
#
# COMPACT_ATOMS: atom_id res chain seq x y z
N MET A 1 28.00 -1.97 -7.86
CA MET A 1 27.49 -2.12 -7.90
C MET A 1 26.59 -2.33 -7.71
N SER A 2 26.46 -2.32 -7.71
CA SER A 2 25.70 -2.58 -7.55
C SER A 2 24.84 -2.79 -7.74
N ASP A 3 24.51 -2.77 -8.20
CA ASP A 3 23.45 -2.97 -8.35
C ASP A 3 22.92 -3.81 -8.40
N GLU A 4 23.26 -4.03 -8.31
CA GLU A 4 22.78 -4.91 -8.11
C GLU A 4 21.83 -5.37 -7.55
N ASN A 5 21.58 -4.99 -7.18
CA ASN A 5 20.59 -5.27 -6.40
C ASN A 5 19.32 -4.99 -6.89
N ALA A 6 19.11 -4.39 -7.90
CA ALA A 6 17.86 -4.00 -8.41
C ALA A 6 17.18 -5.16 -9.00
N GLU A 7 16.05 -5.51 -8.48
CA GLU A 7 15.28 -6.54 -9.04
C GLU A 7 14.43 -6.00 -10.13
N PRO A 8 14.48 -6.59 -11.31
CA PRO A 8 13.78 -6.01 -12.46
C PRO A 8 12.29 -5.87 -12.25
N ASP A 9 11.69 -6.84 -11.57
CA ASP A 9 10.26 -6.84 -11.45
C ASP A 9 9.75 -5.91 -10.43
N SER A 10 10.50 -5.74 -9.39
CA SER A 10 10.02 -4.98 -8.29
C SER A 10 10.71 -3.65 -8.19
N GLY A 11 11.69 -3.37 -8.97
CA GLY A 11 12.42 -2.15 -8.97
C GLY A 11 12.05 -1.08 -7.96
N PRO A 12 12.85 -0.09 -7.78
CA PRO A 12 12.57 0.92 -6.76
C PRO A 12 11.35 1.78 -7.07
N ASP A 13 10.81 1.70 -8.29
CA ASP A 13 9.73 2.58 -8.68
C ASP A 13 8.35 1.92 -8.60
N ILE A 14 8.28 0.69 -8.13
CA ILE A 14 7.01 -0.01 -7.99
C ILE A 14 6.81 -0.39 -6.52
N PRO A 15 5.65 -0.07 -5.94
CA PRO A 15 5.39 -0.47 -4.56
C PRO A 15 5.37 -1.99 -4.40
N PRO A 16 5.69 -2.49 -3.20
CA PRO A 16 5.69 -3.93 -2.98
C PRO A 16 4.27 -4.50 -3.02
N ASP A 17 4.19 -5.83 -3.11
CA ASP A 17 2.91 -6.51 -3.15
C ASP A 17 2.07 -6.24 -1.89
N ARG A 18 2.71 -6.07 -0.75
CA ARG A 18 2.03 -5.82 0.51
C ARG A 18 2.80 -4.79 1.31
N LEU A 19 2.08 -3.85 1.89
CA LEU A 19 2.68 -2.76 2.64
C LEU A 19 1.72 -2.32 3.72
N SER A 20 2.23 -1.97 4.89
CA SER A 20 1.43 -1.53 6.02
C SER A 20 2.02 -0.27 6.61
N ILE A 21 1.17 0.62 7.10
CA ILE A 21 1.63 1.81 7.82
C ILE A 21 1.84 1.52 9.30
N ASN A 22 1.52 0.32 9.76
CA ASN A 22 1.65 -0.06 11.15
C ASN A 22 3.09 -0.49 11.44
N PRO A 23 3.82 0.22 12.31
CA PRO A 23 5.21 -0.12 12.59
C PRO A 23 5.41 -1.53 13.16
N ARG A 24 4.37 -2.13 13.69
CA ARG A 24 4.45 -3.48 14.23
C ARG A 24 4.27 -4.56 13.18
N SER A 25 3.90 -4.16 11.97
CA SER A 25 3.68 -5.13 10.90
C SER A 25 5.00 -5.53 10.27
N ASP A 26 5.10 -6.80 9.85
CA ASP A 26 6.24 -7.25 9.09
C ASP A 26 6.32 -6.59 7.72
N PHE A 27 5.26 -5.93 7.31
CA PHE A 27 5.18 -5.29 6.00
C PHE A 27 5.33 -3.77 6.09
N PHE A 28 5.77 -3.27 7.23
CA PHE A 28 6.03 -1.85 7.42
C PHE A 28 7.37 -1.49 6.78
N ASP A 29 7.39 -0.43 5.98
CA ASP A 29 8.60 0.04 5.33
C ASP A 29 8.58 1.55 5.29
N THR A 30 9.35 2.16 6.18
CA THR A 30 9.37 3.62 6.33
C THR A 30 9.80 4.32 5.06
N GLU A 31 10.83 3.82 4.39
CA GLU A 31 11.37 4.48 3.21
C GLU A 31 10.34 4.54 2.09
N LYS A 32 9.62 3.44 1.90
CA LYS A 32 8.60 3.43 0.87
C LYS A 32 7.40 4.31 1.23
N LEU A 33 7.05 4.31 2.51
CA LEU A 33 5.92 5.12 2.96
C LEU A 33 6.22 6.62 2.84
N GLN A 34 7.48 7.00 3.02
CA GLN A 34 7.86 8.40 2.92
C GLN A 34 7.74 8.94 1.49
N ARG A 35 7.77 8.07 0.51
CA ARG A 35 7.59 8.47 -0.88
C ARG A 35 6.13 8.78 -1.20
N GLY A 36 5.22 8.30 -0.36
CA GLY A 36 3.80 8.45 -0.62
C GLY A 36 3.29 7.32 -1.50
N ILE A 37 2.24 6.65 -1.04
CA ILE A 37 1.67 5.52 -1.77
C ILE A 37 0.24 5.88 -2.16
N GLY A 38 -0.03 5.90 -3.46
CA GLY A 38 -1.39 6.04 -3.95
C GLY A 38 -2.02 4.66 -4.06
N ILE A 39 -3.26 4.54 -3.65
CA ILE A 39 -3.98 3.27 -3.69
C ILE A 39 -5.29 3.47 -4.42
N ARG A 40 -5.57 2.58 -5.36
CA ARG A 40 -6.87 2.55 -6.03
C ARG A 40 -7.50 1.19 -5.77
N PHE A 41 -8.70 1.19 -5.23
CA PHE A 41 -9.42 -0.02 -4.91
C PHE A 41 -10.71 -0.04 -5.72
N LYS A 42 -10.91 -1.09 -6.52
CA LYS A 42 -12.06 -1.20 -7.41
C LYS A 42 -12.21 0.03 -8.29
N GLY A 43 -11.06 0.58 -8.73
CA GLY A 43 -11.06 1.72 -9.63
C GLY A 43 -11.24 3.07 -8.96
N VAL A 44 -11.30 3.12 -7.64
CA VAL A 44 -11.51 4.36 -6.90
C VAL A 44 -10.34 4.61 -5.99
N GLN A 45 -9.76 5.80 -6.08
CA GLN A 45 -8.62 6.14 -5.23
C GLN A 45 -9.08 6.28 -3.78
N ARG A 46 -8.32 5.68 -2.87
CA ARG A 46 -8.60 5.73 -1.45
C ARG A 46 -7.44 6.37 -0.71
N HIS A 47 -7.76 7.14 0.32
CA HIS A 47 -6.74 7.85 1.10
C HIS A 47 -6.66 7.35 2.54
N ASN A 48 -7.52 6.43 2.93
CA ASN A 48 -7.61 5.95 4.31
C ASN A 48 -7.15 4.51 4.46
N VAL A 49 -6.25 4.06 3.56
CA VAL A 49 -5.77 2.68 3.57
C VAL A 49 -4.63 2.53 4.54
N ASP A 50 -4.74 1.60 5.48
CA ASP A 50 -3.67 1.31 6.43
C ASP A 50 -2.78 0.18 5.96
N GLU A 51 -3.30 -0.71 5.15
CA GLU A 51 -2.53 -1.84 4.65
C GLU A 51 -3.20 -2.34 3.37
N TYR A 52 -2.42 -2.90 2.49
CA TYR A 52 -2.96 -3.50 1.27
C TYR A 52 -2.18 -4.75 0.93
N CYS A 53 -2.80 -5.62 0.15
CA CYS A 53 -2.11 -6.75 -0.46
C CYS A 53 -2.67 -6.93 -1.87
N ILE A 54 -1.80 -6.78 -2.86
CA ILE A 54 -2.23 -6.81 -4.27
C ILE A 54 -2.53 -8.24 -4.71
N SER A 55 -1.64 -9.17 -4.36
CA SER A 55 -1.80 -10.55 -4.82
C SER A 55 -3.03 -11.21 -4.21
N GLU A 56 -3.36 -10.87 -2.98
CA GLU A 56 -4.55 -11.42 -2.35
C GLU A 56 -5.80 -10.60 -2.61
N GLY A 57 -5.62 -9.38 -3.08
CA GLY A 57 -6.75 -8.54 -3.46
C GLY A 57 -7.53 -8.01 -2.31
N TRP A 58 -6.91 -7.25 -1.41
CA TRP A 58 -7.63 -6.63 -0.32
C TRP A 58 -6.90 -5.36 0.16
N VAL A 59 -7.67 -4.50 0.82
CA VAL A 59 -7.13 -3.34 1.53
C VAL A 59 -7.75 -3.33 2.91
N ARG A 60 -7.03 -2.75 3.87
CA ARG A 60 -7.53 -2.53 5.21
C ARG A 60 -7.66 -1.02 5.40
N VAL A 61 -8.88 -0.56 5.65
CA VAL A 61 -9.15 0.87 5.73
C VAL A 61 -9.71 1.21 7.10
N GLN A 62 -9.53 2.46 7.50
CA GLN A 62 -10.07 2.92 8.76
C GLN A 62 -11.59 3.07 8.65
N ALA A 63 -12.28 2.67 9.71
CA ALA A 63 -13.74 2.70 9.74
C ALA A 63 -14.21 4.00 10.38
N GLY A 64 -13.97 5.10 9.69
CA GLY A 64 -14.39 6.40 10.17
C GLY A 64 -13.69 6.78 11.46
N ARG A 65 -14.47 7.26 12.43
CA ARG A 65 -13.92 7.70 13.70
C ARG A 65 -14.10 6.69 14.81
N THR A 66 -14.56 5.50 14.47
CA THR A 66 -14.81 4.48 15.48
C THR A 66 -13.48 3.93 16.01
N MET A 67 -13.42 3.74 17.31
CA MET A 67 -12.24 3.21 17.97
C MET A 67 -12.61 2.03 18.81
N ASP A 68 -11.63 1.12 19.00
CA ASP A 68 -11.85 -0.02 19.85
C ASP A 68 -11.65 0.39 21.31
N ARG A 69 -11.79 -0.58 22.22
CA ARG A 69 -11.70 -0.30 23.65
C ARG A 69 -10.31 0.13 24.10
N HIS A 70 -9.32 -0.04 23.23
CA HIS A 70 -7.94 0.36 23.54
C HIS A 70 -7.58 1.70 22.91
N GLY A 71 -8.56 2.40 22.33
CA GLY A 71 -8.31 3.69 21.72
C GLY A 71 -7.67 3.62 20.34
N GLN A 72 -7.62 2.42 19.74
CA GLN A 72 -7.07 2.24 18.41
C GLN A 72 -8.17 2.39 17.37
N PRO A 73 -7.87 3.03 16.23
CA PRO A 73 -8.88 3.12 15.18
C PRO A 73 -9.28 1.74 14.70
N LEU A 74 -10.58 1.54 14.53
CA LEU A 74 -11.07 0.30 13.95
C LEU A 74 -10.81 0.31 12.47
N THR A 75 -10.45 -0.85 11.95
CA THR A 75 -10.24 -1.01 10.51
C THR A 75 -11.12 -2.13 10.01
N ILE A 76 -11.45 -2.05 8.71
CA ILE A 76 -12.18 -3.11 8.05
C ILE A 76 -11.39 -3.55 6.83
N LYS A 77 -11.56 -4.82 6.48
CA LYS A 77 -10.87 -5.40 5.33
C LYS A 77 -11.85 -5.47 4.17
N LEU A 78 -11.46 -4.87 3.06
CA LEU A 78 -12.29 -4.87 1.85
C LEU A 78 -11.58 -5.70 0.80
N THR A 79 -12.29 -6.59 0.14
CA THR A 79 -11.72 -7.49 -0.84
C THR A 79 -12.08 -7.04 -2.25
N GLY A 80 -11.09 -6.99 -3.13
CA GLY A 80 -11.28 -6.58 -4.51
C GLY A 80 -9.95 -6.22 -5.16
N PRO A 81 -9.97 -5.79 -6.42
CA PRO A 81 -8.74 -5.44 -7.12
C PRO A 81 -8.08 -4.20 -6.51
N VAL A 82 -6.76 -4.27 -6.35
CA VAL A 82 -5.97 -3.23 -5.72
C VAL A 82 -4.87 -2.79 -6.69
N GLU A 83 -4.67 -1.48 -6.79
CA GLU A 83 -3.57 -0.90 -7.54
C GLU A 83 -2.82 0.05 -6.62
N ALA A 84 -1.50 0.07 -6.74
CA ALA A 84 -0.66 0.95 -5.92
C ALA A 84 0.45 1.55 -6.75
N TRP A 85 0.83 2.80 -6.43
CA TRP A 85 1.91 3.48 -7.12
C TRP A 85 2.60 4.41 -6.15
N PHE A 86 3.82 4.83 -6.48
CA PHE A 86 4.52 5.84 -5.68
C PHE A 86 4.11 7.23 -6.15
N GLU A 87 3.61 8.03 -5.23
CA GLU A 87 3.09 9.35 -5.58
C GLU A 87 4.20 10.32 -5.96
N ASP A 88 5.42 10.10 -5.51
CA ASP A 88 6.53 11.00 -5.84
C ASP A 88 6.94 10.91 -7.31
N LEU A 89 6.47 9.91 -8.04
CA LEU A 89 6.81 9.76 -9.44
C LEU A 89 5.79 10.44 -10.37
N GLY A 90 4.70 10.95 -9.81
CA GLY A 90 3.71 11.66 -10.61
C GLY A 90 2.88 10.76 -11.49
N GLU A 91 2.42 11.32 -12.59
CA GLU A 91 1.47 10.63 -13.46
C GLU A 91 2.08 9.42 -14.18
N ASP A 92 3.38 9.41 -14.34
CA ASP A 92 4.06 8.33 -15.03
C ASP A 92 4.46 7.18 -14.12
N ALA A 93 4.03 7.20 -12.88
CA ALA A 93 4.41 6.18 -11.92
C ALA A 93 3.93 4.81 -12.38
N PRO A 94 4.80 3.80 -12.37
CA PRO A 94 4.36 2.44 -12.62
C PRO A 94 3.37 1.98 -11.56
N VAL A 95 2.38 1.21 -11.98
CA VAL A 95 1.32 0.78 -11.09
C VAL A 95 1.49 -0.71 -10.78
N ALA A 96 1.54 -1.03 -9.49
CA ALA A 96 1.56 -2.42 -9.04
C ALA A 96 0.12 -2.92 -9.02
N GLN A 97 -0.14 -4.01 -9.71
CA GLN A 97 -1.47 -4.57 -9.78
C GLN A 97 -1.37 -6.05 -10.09
N LYS A 98 -2.42 -6.76 -9.76
CA LYS A 98 -2.47 -8.18 -10.05
C LYS A 98 -2.89 -8.39 -11.49
N ASP A 99 -2.20 -9.28 -12.17
CA ASP A 99 -2.52 -9.61 -13.56
C ASP A 99 -3.77 -10.46 -13.67
#